data_ce9e59d9ec386fbc0f966e05cebd5f4f
#
_entry.id   ce9e59d9ec386fbc0f966e05cebd5f4f
#
_cell.length_a   1.000
_cell.length_b   1.000
_cell.length_c   1.000
_cell.angle_alpha   90.00
_cell.angle_beta   90.00
_cell.angle_gamma   90.00
#
_symmetry.space_group_name_H-M   'P 1'
#
loop_
_entity.id
_entity.type
_entity.pdbx_description
1 polymer ?
#
loop_
_entity_poly.entity_id
_entity_poly.type
_entity_poly.pdbx_seq_one_letter_code
_entity_poly.pdbx_strand_id
1 'polypeptide(L)'
;MEVMVDLFESVLEFSYLGIFFLLILVNAAPLLMPPTWIILASFYAIDASFDPLILALVGATGATLGRFILKQVSTIFRKFVQKEQKSNLDAIGNFLSKQRFGYILTSFLFAATPLPSHMLFVTYGLLKAKSIGLSVGLWAGRVASYY
;
A
#
# COMPACT_ATOMS: atom_id res chain seq x y z
N MET A 1 30.15 12.32 23.88
CA MET A 1 28.70 12.62 23.86
C MET A 1 28.22 12.83 22.42
N GLU A 2 28.95 13.53 21.56
CA GLU A 2 28.64 13.70 20.13
C GLU A 2 28.53 12.37 19.38
N VAL A 3 29.48 11.45 19.56
CA VAL A 3 29.46 10.12 18.88
C VAL A 3 28.22 9.30 19.26
N MET A 4 27.68 9.47 20.46
CA MET A 4 26.43 8.79 20.86
C MET A 4 25.20 9.45 20.21
N VAL A 5 25.22 10.77 20.04
CA VAL A 5 24.15 11.50 19.35
C VAL A 5 24.13 11.12 17.87
N ASP A 6 25.30 11.10 17.21
CA ASP A 6 25.43 10.68 15.80
C ASP A 6 25.01 9.22 15.58
N LEU A 7 25.34 8.33 16.54
CA LEU A 7 24.87 6.94 16.50
C LEU A 7 23.35 6.84 16.68
N PHE A 8 22.77 7.67 17.57
CA PHE A 8 21.33 7.70 17.79
C PHE A 8 20.59 8.26 16.57
N GLU A 9 21.10 9.34 15.96
CA GLU A 9 20.53 9.89 14.73
C GLU A 9 20.63 8.89 13.57
N SER A 10 21.76 8.22 13.41
CA SER A 10 21.94 7.16 12.41
C SER A 10 21.00 5.98 12.64
N VAL A 11 20.74 5.58 13.87
CA VAL A 11 19.79 4.53 14.22
C VAL A 11 18.35 4.98 13.96
N LEU A 12 18.02 6.25 14.19
CA LEU A 12 16.70 6.80 13.89
C LEU A 12 16.44 6.89 12.37
N GLU A 13 17.43 7.35 11.60
CA GLU A 13 17.33 7.32 10.13
C GLU A 13 17.19 5.89 9.59
N PHE A 14 17.96 4.95 10.16
CA PHE A 14 17.84 3.53 9.82
C PHE A 14 16.48 2.96 10.22
N SER A 15 15.85 3.49 11.28
CA SER A 15 14.53 3.06 11.73
C SER A 15 13.41 3.46 10.75
N TYR A 16 13.44 4.66 10.18
CA TYR A 16 12.48 5.06 9.14
C TYR A 16 12.64 4.20 7.88
N LEU A 17 13.87 3.93 7.45
CA LEU A 17 14.14 3.01 6.33
C LEU A 17 13.70 1.58 6.65
N GLY A 18 13.96 1.09 7.85
CA GLY A 18 13.52 -0.23 8.30
C GLY A 18 12.00 -0.35 8.30
N ILE A 19 11.29 0.66 8.82
CA ILE A 19 9.83 0.73 8.80
C ILE A 19 9.32 0.76 7.34
N PHE A 20 9.95 1.54 6.48
CA PHE A 20 9.58 1.64 5.06
C PHE A 20 9.66 0.29 4.35
N PHE A 21 10.79 -0.42 4.46
CA PHE A 21 10.95 -1.75 3.85
C PHE A 21 10.02 -2.79 4.47
N LEU A 22 9.83 -2.78 5.79
CA LEU A 22 8.88 -3.65 6.46
C LEU A 22 7.47 -3.45 5.91
N LEU A 23 7.05 -2.20 5.73
CA LEU A 23 5.73 -1.88 5.22
C LEU A 23 5.55 -2.27 3.76
N ILE A 24 6.59 -2.18 2.94
CA ILE A 24 6.57 -2.73 1.57
C ILE A 24 6.31 -4.24 1.62
N LEU A 25 7.07 -4.98 2.41
CA LEU A 25 6.94 -6.44 2.52
C LEU A 25 5.56 -6.85 3.03
N VAL A 26 5.09 -6.24 4.12
CA VAL A 26 3.78 -6.53 4.70
C VAL A 26 2.66 -6.24 3.71
N ASN A 27 2.73 -5.14 2.97
CA ASN A 27 1.70 -4.76 2.02
C ASN A 27 1.81 -5.47 0.66
N ALA A 28 2.95 -6.04 0.33
CA ALA A 28 3.12 -6.92 -0.83
C ALA A 28 2.57 -8.33 -0.61
N ALA A 29 2.42 -8.75 0.65
CA ALA A 29 1.86 -10.06 0.98
C ALA A 29 0.34 -10.10 0.73
N PRO A 30 -0.18 -11.16 0.08
CA PRO A 30 -1.61 -11.27 -0.24
C PRO A 30 -2.48 -11.69 0.95
N LEU A 31 -1.91 -12.18 2.04
CA LEU A 31 -2.62 -12.84 3.14
C LEU A 31 -2.44 -12.11 4.47
N LEU A 32 -3.56 -12.02 5.23
CA LEU A 32 -3.73 -11.83 6.69
C LEU A 32 -2.61 -11.07 7.42
N MET A 33 -2.12 -9.99 6.84
CA MET A 33 -1.16 -9.13 7.52
C MET A 33 -1.89 -8.08 8.36
N PRO A 34 -1.30 -7.68 9.50
CA PRO A 34 -1.90 -6.65 10.34
C PRO A 34 -2.07 -5.34 9.55
N PRO A 35 -3.13 -4.56 9.84
CA PRO A 35 -3.32 -3.26 9.23
C PRO A 35 -2.10 -2.35 9.45
N THR A 36 -1.68 -1.64 8.41
CA THR A 36 -0.48 -0.79 8.42
C THR A 36 -0.52 0.26 9.54
N TRP A 37 -1.70 0.80 9.85
CA TRP A 37 -1.85 1.77 10.92
C TRP A 37 -1.52 1.20 12.31
N ILE A 38 -1.79 -0.09 12.55
CA ILE A 38 -1.41 -0.76 13.82
C ILE A 38 0.11 -0.82 13.92
N ILE A 39 0.79 -1.16 12.83
CA ILE A 39 2.26 -1.20 12.77
C ILE A 39 2.84 0.18 13.08
N LEU A 40 2.35 1.22 12.41
CA LEU A 40 2.81 2.59 12.62
C LEU A 40 2.55 3.09 14.04
N ALA A 41 1.34 2.84 14.57
CA ALA A 41 1.00 3.19 15.94
C ALA A 41 1.88 2.45 16.97
N SER A 42 2.26 1.21 16.70
CA SER A 42 3.16 0.44 17.55
C SER A 42 4.56 1.05 17.59
N PHE A 43 5.10 1.47 16.44
CA PHE A 43 6.40 2.16 16.40
C PHE A 43 6.37 3.50 17.14
N TYR A 44 5.31 4.29 16.95
CA TYR A 44 5.13 5.55 17.67
C TYR A 44 4.96 5.35 19.18
N ALA A 45 4.28 4.28 19.60
CA ALA A 45 4.11 3.95 21.02
C ALA A 45 5.41 3.47 21.68
N ILE A 46 6.30 2.81 20.92
CA ILE A 46 7.61 2.36 21.41
C ILE A 46 8.57 3.53 21.54
N ASP A 47 8.56 4.43 20.56
CA ASP A 47 9.45 5.60 20.53
C ASP A 47 8.68 6.84 20.06
N ALA A 48 8.33 7.70 21.02
CA ALA A 48 7.60 8.95 20.74
C ALA A 48 8.49 10.05 20.09
N SER A 49 9.77 9.77 19.83
CA SER A 49 10.66 10.68 19.09
C SER A 49 10.37 10.71 17.59
N PHE A 50 9.64 9.72 17.06
CA PHE A 50 9.19 9.71 15.67
C PHE A 50 8.22 10.87 15.39
N ASP A 51 8.49 11.63 14.34
CA ASP A 51 7.56 12.64 13.85
C ASP A 51 6.34 11.96 13.22
N PRO A 52 5.11 12.23 13.72
CA PRO A 52 3.90 11.58 13.21
C PRO A 52 3.66 11.84 11.72
N LEU A 53 4.03 13.04 11.22
CA LEU A 53 3.86 13.40 9.81
C LEU A 53 4.83 12.60 8.92
N ILE A 54 6.10 12.53 9.31
CA ILE A 54 7.12 11.76 8.58
C ILE A 54 6.72 10.27 8.60
N LEU A 55 6.30 9.77 9.76
CA LEU A 55 5.86 8.38 9.91
C LEU A 55 4.66 8.05 9.02
N ALA A 56 3.68 8.97 8.93
CA ALA A 56 2.52 8.83 8.04
C ALA A 56 2.92 8.82 6.56
N LEU A 57 3.84 9.70 6.15
CA LEU A 57 4.34 9.75 4.76
C LEU A 57 5.14 8.49 4.40
N VAL A 58 6.04 8.06 5.26
CA VAL A 58 6.81 6.81 5.09
C VAL A 58 5.86 5.62 5.03
N GLY A 59 4.87 5.59 5.92
CA GLY A 59 3.85 4.56 5.98
C GLY A 59 2.99 4.48 4.72
N ALA A 60 2.47 5.61 4.27
CA ALA A 60 1.64 5.70 3.07
C ALA A 60 2.44 5.30 1.81
N THR A 61 3.69 5.75 1.69
CA THR A 61 4.55 5.43 0.55
C THR A 61 4.93 3.95 0.52
N GLY A 62 5.36 3.40 1.65
CA GLY A 62 5.68 1.96 1.79
C GLY A 62 4.48 1.07 1.51
N ALA A 63 3.31 1.40 2.08
CA ALA A 63 2.08 0.67 1.84
C ALA A 63 1.65 0.72 0.36
N THR A 64 1.77 1.88 -0.29
CA THR A 64 1.40 2.04 -1.70
C THR A 64 2.33 1.23 -2.62
N LEU A 65 3.64 1.27 -2.38
CA LEU A 65 4.61 0.46 -3.13
C LEU A 65 4.37 -1.04 -2.93
N GLY A 66 4.12 -1.49 -1.71
CA GLY A 66 3.78 -2.87 -1.41
C GLY A 66 2.52 -3.32 -2.15
N ARG A 67 1.47 -2.52 -2.17
CA ARG A 67 0.23 -2.79 -2.94
C ARG A 67 0.46 -2.79 -4.45
N PHE A 68 1.34 -1.92 -4.94
CA PHE A 68 1.70 -1.94 -6.35
C PHE A 68 2.43 -3.24 -6.73
N ILE A 69 3.36 -3.70 -5.90
CA ILE A 69 4.03 -5.00 -6.08
C ILE A 69 3.01 -6.15 -6.04
N LEU A 70 2.11 -6.15 -5.06
CA LEU A 70 1.04 -7.15 -4.95
C LEU A 70 0.19 -7.20 -6.22
N LYS A 71 -0.16 -6.04 -6.80
CA LYS A 71 -0.88 -5.97 -8.06
C LYS A 71 -0.09 -6.61 -9.20
N GLN A 72 1.21 -6.33 -9.33
CA GLN A 72 2.06 -6.92 -10.37
C GLN A 72 2.15 -8.44 -10.24
N VAL A 73 2.33 -8.93 -9.01
CA VAL A 73 2.32 -10.37 -8.70
C VAL A 73 0.98 -11.00 -9.07
N SER A 74 -0.14 -10.36 -8.72
CA SER A 74 -1.49 -10.83 -9.08
C SER A 74 -1.71 -10.90 -10.59
N THR A 75 -1.11 -9.98 -11.35
CA THR A 75 -1.13 -10.03 -12.82
C THR A 75 -0.42 -11.26 -13.37
N ILE A 76 0.65 -11.71 -12.73
CA ILE A 76 1.37 -12.94 -13.10
C ILE A 76 0.49 -14.16 -12.80
N PHE A 77 -0.17 -14.20 -11.65
CA PHE A 77 -1.09 -15.28 -11.27
C PHE A 77 -2.27 -15.44 -12.23
N ARG A 78 -2.66 -14.39 -12.95
CA ARG A 78 -3.66 -14.46 -14.01
C ARG A 78 -3.35 -15.54 -15.06
N LYS A 79 -2.09 -15.90 -15.27
CA LYS A 79 -1.70 -16.96 -16.23
C LYS A 79 -2.30 -18.33 -15.87
N PHE A 80 -2.61 -18.54 -14.59
CA PHE A 80 -3.18 -19.78 -14.06
C PHE A 80 -4.72 -19.80 -14.08
N VAL A 81 -5.37 -18.70 -14.44
CA VAL A 81 -6.83 -18.58 -14.52
C VAL A 81 -7.34 -19.22 -15.83
N GLN A 82 -8.48 -19.93 -15.78
CA GLN A 82 -9.08 -20.59 -16.93
C GLN A 82 -9.51 -19.59 -18.02
N LYS A 83 -9.56 -20.05 -19.29
CA LYS A 83 -9.85 -19.19 -20.45
C LYS A 83 -11.18 -18.44 -20.36
N GLU A 84 -12.25 -19.09 -19.91
CA GLU A 84 -13.57 -18.46 -19.76
C GLU A 84 -13.57 -17.35 -18.70
N GLN A 85 -12.91 -17.60 -17.58
CA GLN A 85 -12.76 -16.60 -16.52
C GLN A 85 -11.91 -15.42 -16.98
N LYS A 86 -10.89 -15.66 -17.83
CA LYS A 86 -10.08 -14.57 -18.43
C LYS A 86 -10.93 -13.64 -19.30
N SER A 87 -11.85 -14.19 -20.11
CA SER A 87 -12.74 -13.38 -20.94
C SER A 87 -13.64 -12.47 -20.11
N ASN A 88 -14.23 -12.99 -19.04
CA ASN A 88 -15.05 -12.22 -18.11
C ASN A 88 -14.23 -11.12 -17.40
N LEU A 89 -13.00 -11.45 -16.96
CA LEU A 89 -12.08 -10.48 -16.36
C LEU A 89 -11.70 -9.38 -17.35
N ASP A 90 -11.47 -9.70 -18.62
CA ASP A 90 -11.17 -8.71 -19.66
C ASP A 90 -12.35 -7.78 -19.93
N ALA A 91 -13.58 -8.30 -19.96
CA ALA A 91 -14.78 -7.48 -20.12
C ALA A 91 -14.97 -6.49 -18.96
N ILE A 92 -14.79 -6.95 -17.72
CA ILE A 92 -14.86 -6.09 -16.52
C ILE A 92 -13.72 -5.08 -16.52
N GLY A 93 -12.49 -5.50 -16.85
CA GLY A 93 -11.32 -4.62 -16.93
C GLY A 93 -11.50 -3.50 -17.95
N ASN A 94 -12.06 -3.81 -19.13
CA ASN A 94 -12.35 -2.83 -20.16
C ASN A 94 -13.47 -1.85 -19.75
N PHE A 95 -14.50 -2.33 -19.06
CA PHE A 95 -15.56 -1.48 -18.54
C PHE A 95 -15.01 -0.50 -17.48
N LEU A 96 -14.23 -1.00 -16.54
CA LEU A 96 -13.61 -0.19 -15.49
C LEU A 96 -12.58 0.80 -16.04
N SER A 97 -11.81 0.44 -17.07
CA SER A 97 -10.77 1.32 -17.64
C SER A 97 -11.33 2.58 -18.29
N LYS A 98 -12.61 2.61 -18.64
CA LYS A 98 -13.31 3.80 -19.17
C LYS A 98 -13.62 4.84 -18.09
N GLN A 99 -13.61 4.47 -16.82
CA GLN A 99 -13.95 5.35 -15.71
C GLN A 99 -12.70 5.80 -14.93
N ARG A 100 -11.86 6.62 -15.56
CA ARG A 100 -10.59 7.08 -14.96
C ARG A 100 -10.72 7.73 -13.57
N PHE A 101 -11.76 8.53 -13.39
CA PHE A 101 -11.99 9.22 -12.11
C PHE A 101 -12.50 8.28 -11.03
N GLY A 102 -13.25 7.25 -11.39
CA GLY A 102 -13.76 6.25 -10.47
C GLY A 102 -12.67 5.49 -9.72
N TYR A 103 -11.51 5.23 -10.35
CA TYR A 103 -10.41 4.51 -9.70
C TYR A 103 -9.78 5.29 -8.55
N ILE A 104 -9.55 6.60 -8.75
CA ILE A 104 -8.93 7.46 -7.74
C ILE A 104 -9.86 7.57 -6.54
N LEU A 105 -11.14 7.85 -6.79
CA LEU A 105 -12.13 7.99 -5.74
C LEU A 105 -12.34 6.68 -4.97
N THR A 106 -12.47 5.56 -5.68
CA THR A 106 -12.65 4.24 -5.05
C THR A 106 -11.45 3.86 -4.18
N SER A 107 -10.23 4.02 -4.68
CA SER A 107 -9.03 3.69 -3.91
C SER A 107 -8.81 4.63 -2.74
N PHE A 108 -9.17 5.91 -2.87
CA PHE A 108 -9.15 6.88 -1.78
C PHE A 108 -10.12 6.47 -0.67
N LEU A 109 -11.37 6.15 -1.00
CA LEU A 109 -12.37 5.71 -0.04
C LEU A 109 -11.97 4.41 0.66
N PHE A 110 -11.43 3.43 -0.08
CA PHE A 110 -10.91 2.20 0.51
C PHE A 110 -9.70 2.43 1.43
N ALA A 111 -8.86 3.42 1.11
CA ALA A 111 -7.71 3.74 1.94
C ALA A 111 -8.08 4.51 3.21
N ALA A 112 -9.08 5.38 3.12
CA ALA A 112 -9.59 6.17 4.25
C ALA A 112 -10.47 5.35 5.21
N THR A 113 -10.96 4.18 4.78
CA THR A 113 -11.78 3.27 5.58
C THR A 113 -10.98 2.05 6.03
N PRO A 114 -11.38 1.33 7.11
CA PRO A 114 -10.71 0.11 7.55
C PRO A 114 -10.95 -1.10 6.63
N LEU A 115 -11.39 -0.89 5.40
CA LEU A 115 -11.63 -1.95 4.43
C LEU A 115 -10.32 -2.60 3.95
N PRO A 116 -10.34 -3.91 3.63
CA PRO A 116 -9.15 -4.63 3.21
C PRO A 116 -8.72 -4.24 1.79
N SER A 117 -7.91 -3.19 1.68
CA SER A 117 -7.43 -2.64 0.40
C SER A 117 -6.59 -3.64 -0.42
N HIS A 118 -6.02 -4.68 0.19
CA HIS A 118 -5.28 -5.72 -0.53
C HIS A 118 -6.18 -6.46 -1.54
N MET A 119 -7.45 -6.72 -1.22
CA MET A 119 -8.38 -7.36 -2.14
C MET A 119 -8.64 -6.50 -3.39
N LEU A 120 -8.73 -5.18 -3.22
CA LEU A 120 -8.86 -4.25 -4.33
C LEU A 120 -7.68 -4.41 -5.31
N PHE A 121 -6.45 -4.40 -4.81
CA PHE A 121 -5.25 -4.49 -5.65
C PHE A 121 -5.07 -5.86 -6.31
N VAL A 122 -5.42 -6.94 -5.62
CA VAL A 122 -5.46 -8.29 -6.21
C VAL A 122 -6.46 -8.34 -7.36
N THR A 123 -7.68 -7.84 -7.16
CA THR A 123 -8.73 -7.79 -8.18
C THR A 123 -8.29 -6.97 -9.40
N TYR A 124 -7.76 -5.77 -9.18
CA TYR A 124 -7.28 -4.92 -10.28
C TYR A 124 -6.03 -5.49 -10.97
N GLY A 125 -5.21 -6.27 -10.26
CA GLY A 125 -4.11 -7.03 -10.85
C GLY A 125 -4.61 -8.11 -11.80
N LEU A 126 -5.60 -8.89 -11.37
CA LEU A 126 -6.24 -9.91 -12.19
C LEU A 126 -6.98 -9.31 -13.40
N LEU A 127 -7.56 -8.13 -13.27
CA LEU A 127 -8.24 -7.39 -14.34
C LEU A 127 -7.27 -6.69 -15.31
N LYS A 128 -5.95 -6.67 -15.03
CA LYS A 128 -4.95 -5.88 -15.76
C LYS A 128 -5.29 -4.39 -15.88
N ALA A 129 -6.02 -3.84 -14.92
CA ALA A 129 -6.42 -2.44 -14.93
C ALA A 129 -5.22 -1.49 -14.71
N LYS A 130 -5.32 -0.27 -15.26
CA LYS A 130 -4.27 0.75 -15.08
C LYS A 130 -4.14 1.11 -13.60
N SER A 131 -2.92 1.12 -13.08
CA SER A 131 -2.65 1.21 -11.65
C SER A 131 -2.28 2.59 -11.12
N ILE A 132 -1.90 3.52 -11.99
CA ILE A 132 -1.38 4.81 -11.54
C ILE A 132 -2.44 5.58 -10.73
N GLY A 133 -3.66 5.71 -11.26
CA GLY A 133 -4.75 6.38 -10.53
C GLY A 133 -5.12 5.68 -9.24
N LEU A 134 -5.10 4.34 -9.24
CA LEU A 134 -5.35 3.53 -8.06
C LEU A 134 -4.31 3.77 -6.97
N SER A 135 -3.03 3.81 -7.35
CA SER A 135 -1.92 4.05 -6.41
C SER A 135 -1.92 5.47 -5.85
N VAL A 136 -2.23 6.47 -6.68
CA VAL A 136 -2.34 7.87 -6.24
C VAL A 136 -3.49 8.04 -5.24
N GLY A 137 -4.67 7.49 -5.55
CA GLY A 137 -5.82 7.54 -4.64
C GLY A 137 -5.55 6.82 -3.32
N LEU A 138 -4.90 5.65 -3.36
CA LEU A 138 -4.51 4.93 -2.17
C LEU A 138 -3.52 5.73 -1.32
N TRP A 139 -2.49 6.29 -1.93
CA TRP A 139 -1.47 7.07 -1.22
C TRP A 139 -2.10 8.27 -0.50
N ALA A 140 -2.91 9.06 -1.20
CA ALA A 140 -3.59 10.22 -0.62
C ALA A 140 -4.52 9.82 0.54
N GLY A 141 -5.31 8.75 0.36
CA GLY A 141 -6.18 8.21 1.41
C GLY A 141 -5.40 7.68 2.62
N ARG A 142 -4.25 7.07 2.40
CA ARG A 142 -3.38 6.58 3.47
C ARG A 142 -2.69 7.68 4.24
N VAL A 143 -2.19 8.73 3.58
CA VAL A 143 -1.66 9.91 4.26
C VAL A 143 -2.72 10.52 5.17
N ALA A 144 -3.95 10.70 4.67
CA ALA A 144 -5.05 11.23 5.45
C ALA A 144 -5.47 10.30 6.62
N SER A 145 -5.36 8.98 6.45
CA SER A 145 -5.74 7.99 7.48
C SER A 145 -4.67 7.78 8.55
N TYR A 146 -3.39 7.99 8.24
CA TYR A 146 -2.29 7.74 9.18
C TYR A 146 -1.91 8.99 9.99
N TYR A 147 -2.21 10.15 9.48
CA TYR A 147 -2.03 11.42 10.21
C TYR A 147 -3.17 11.67 11.19
#